data_352787805169811ffce29a5b5694ba72
#
_entry.id   352787805169811ffce29a5b5694ba72
#
_cell.length_a   1.000
_cell.length_b   1.000
_cell.length_c   1.000
_cell.angle_alpha   90.00
_cell.angle_beta   90.00
_cell.angle_gamma   90.00
#
_symmetry.space_group_name_H-M   'P 1'
#
loop_
_entity.id
_entity.type
_entity.pdbx_description
1 polymer ?
#
loop_
_entity_poly.entity_id
_entity_poly.type
_entity_poly.pdbx_seq_one_letter_code
_entity_poly.pdbx_strand_id
1 'polypeptide(L)'
;MEQNEKPIISYPLIPGNEECLYMGDRWLFHYTTAESFFKIIKSLKLKTSRLEKLNDLNEINYDAYSMLSIPEMVKYKEYVERKCSIACFSHHTLYTYEDHQCYHLVPGCCNPSMWAHYAGNISGVCLCLDRNKLYKENQKIFGGNVELQKVNYKIKYKSFERERSSDEFLRKYRNNIFFLKDVSWQNESEVRLLLTDINPDAEEPMISIADSLEAIVFSQTFWKNNKKEFIEEVLRPDSFLGKMCPIYWLMLTSNYIAYDAGPGIAGLFINELSSIQKRNGDLENRIEIYKRRLQKDYHMCTV
;
A
#
# COMPACT_ATOMS: atom_id res chain seq x y z
N MET A 1 15.18 -28.59 -20.83
CA MET A 1 15.66 -28.64 -19.42
C MET A 1 15.41 -27.25 -18.85
N GLU A 2 14.29 -27.07 -18.17
CA GLU A 2 13.99 -25.85 -17.43
C GLU A 2 14.88 -25.86 -16.18
N GLN A 3 15.88 -24.99 -16.18
CA GLN A 3 16.64 -24.73 -14.99
C GLN A 3 15.76 -23.92 -14.05
N ASN A 4 15.32 -24.53 -12.94
CA ASN A 4 14.69 -23.88 -11.82
C ASN A 4 15.76 -22.98 -11.13
N GLU A 5 15.96 -21.78 -11.67
CA GLU A 5 16.78 -20.77 -11.05
C GLU A 5 16.04 -20.21 -9.82
N LYS A 6 16.57 -20.49 -8.64
CA LYS A 6 16.07 -19.90 -7.41
C LYS A 6 16.45 -18.42 -7.36
N PRO A 7 15.52 -17.52 -7.06
CA PRO A 7 15.86 -16.10 -6.90
C PRO A 7 16.88 -15.92 -5.78
N ILE A 8 17.94 -15.17 -6.05
CA ILE A 8 18.90 -14.77 -5.02
C ILE A 8 18.26 -13.65 -4.22
N ILE A 9 17.86 -13.94 -3.00
CA ILE A 9 17.35 -12.95 -2.05
C ILE A 9 18.56 -12.30 -1.39
N SER A 10 18.86 -11.05 -1.78
CA SER A 10 20.07 -10.32 -1.30
C SER A 10 19.80 -9.37 -0.14
N TYR A 11 18.71 -9.53 0.59
CA TYR A 11 18.40 -8.69 1.74
C TYR A 11 18.39 -9.49 3.04
N PRO A 12 18.82 -8.89 4.16
CA PRO A 12 18.74 -9.56 5.44
C PRO A 12 17.28 -9.90 5.75
N LEU A 13 17.05 -11.18 5.93
CA LEU A 13 15.77 -11.72 6.36
C LEU A 13 15.45 -11.21 7.77
N ILE A 14 14.19 -10.94 8.06
CA ILE A 14 13.77 -10.74 9.44
C ILE A 14 13.95 -12.09 10.15
N PRO A 15 14.80 -12.19 11.18
CA PRO A 15 14.94 -13.44 11.90
C PRO A 15 13.61 -13.89 12.48
N GLY A 16 13.19 -15.10 12.14
CA GLY A 16 12.01 -15.76 12.72
C GLY A 16 10.69 -15.57 12.02
N ASN A 17 10.61 -14.79 10.92
CA ASN A 17 9.37 -14.61 10.18
C ASN A 17 9.60 -14.55 8.66
N GLU A 18 10.30 -15.56 8.14
CA GLU A 18 10.69 -15.66 6.73
C GLU A 18 9.51 -15.68 5.75
N GLU A 19 8.31 -16.02 6.23
CA GLU A 19 7.10 -16.12 5.40
C GLU A 19 6.28 -14.81 5.33
N CYS A 20 6.42 -13.89 6.28
CA CYS A 20 5.42 -12.84 6.45
C CYS A 20 5.51 -11.66 5.49
N LEU A 21 6.69 -11.25 5.04
CA LEU A 21 6.81 -10.04 4.19
C LEU A 21 7.41 -10.29 2.81
N TYR A 22 7.80 -11.51 2.48
CA TYR A 22 8.65 -11.77 1.32
C TYR A 22 8.10 -12.71 0.26
N MET A 23 7.02 -13.42 0.49
CA MET A 23 6.62 -14.48 -0.43
C MET A 23 5.25 -14.23 -1.07
N GLY A 24 5.25 -14.13 -2.39
CA GLY A 24 4.08 -14.26 -3.23
C GLY A 24 3.20 -13.02 -3.38
N ASP A 25 2.11 -13.20 -4.11
CA ASP A 25 1.11 -12.18 -4.45
C ASP A 25 0.20 -11.75 -3.28
N ARG A 26 0.54 -12.19 -2.07
CA ARG A 26 -0.28 -11.96 -0.87
C ARG A 26 -0.25 -10.51 -0.40
N TRP A 27 0.89 -9.82 -0.55
CA TRP A 27 1.11 -8.52 0.10
C TRP A 27 0.92 -7.35 -0.84
N LEU A 28 0.22 -6.34 -0.34
CA LEU A 28 0.09 -5.02 -0.94
C LEU A 28 0.65 -3.97 0.01
N PHE A 29 1.23 -2.91 -0.55
CA PHE A 29 1.89 -1.86 0.19
C PHE A 29 1.31 -0.50 -0.17
N HIS A 30 0.87 0.25 0.85
CA HIS A 30 0.34 1.59 0.65
C HIS A 30 1.20 2.60 1.39
N TYR A 31 1.86 3.46 0.63
CA TYR A 31 2.70 4.53 1.17
C TYR A 31 1.88 5.77 1.44
N THR A 32 2.13 6.43 2.58
CA THR A 32 1.36 7.59 2.98
C THR A 32 2.17 8.53 3.86
N THR A 33 1.77 9.80 3.90
CA THR A 33 2.36 10.80 4.80
C THR A 33 1.98 10.51 6.25
N ALA A 34 2.72 11.08 7.21
CA ALA A 34 2.41 10.96 8.64
C ALA A 34 1.00 11.47 8.96
N GLU A 35 0.60 12.63 8.42
CA GLU A 35 -0.73 13.20 8.62
C GLU A 35 -1.84 12.26 8.14
N SER A 36 -1.71 11.73 6.93
CA SER A 36 -2.69 10.79 6.37
C SER A 36 -2.71 9.48 7.14
N PHE A 37 -1.55 8.98 7.58
CA PHE A 37 -1.44 7.79 8.41
C PHE A 37 -2.31 7.86 9.66
N PHE A 38 -2.24 8.95 10.43
CA PHE A 38 -3.07 9.07 11.64
C PHE A 38 -4.57 9.11 11.33
N LYS A 39 -4.98 9.72 10.22
CA LYS A 39 -6.37 9.70 9.76
C LYS A 39 -6.81 8.27 9.39
N ILE A 40 -5.95 7.55 8.66
CA ILE A 40 -6.19 6.17 8.22
C ILE A 40 -6.33 5.24 9.43
N ILE A 41 -5.41 5.30 10.39
CA ILE A 41 -5.42 4.41 11.56
C ILE A 41 -6.65 4.66 12.45
N LYS A 42 -7.11 5.90 12.57
CA LYS A 42 -8.34 6.22 13.31
C LYS A 42 -9.60 5.70 12.64
N SER A 43 -9.65 5.72 11.32
CA SER A 43 -10.83 5.32 10.54
C SER A 43 -10.78 3.89 10.02
N LEU A 44 -9.59 3.30 9.88
CA LEU A 44 -9.30 2.05 9.18
C LEU A 44 -9.81 2.06 7.73
N LYS A 45 -9.75 3.22 7.10
CA LYS A 45 -10.19 3.43 5.74
C LYS A 45 -9.14 4.18 4.92
N LEU A 46 -9.05 3.81 3.64
CA LEU A 46 -8.26 4.51 2.64
C LEU A 46 -9.19 5.25 1.68
N LYS A 47 -8.86 6.51 1.41
CA LYS A 47 -9.55 7.29 0.40
C LYS A 47 -9.16 6.77 -0.98
N THR A 48 -10.14 6.58 -1.85
CA THR A 48 -9.90 6.34 -3.27
C THR A 48 -9.79 7.67 -4.02
N SER A 49 -9.21 7.65 -5.21
CA SER A 49 -9.08 8.82 -6.06
C SER A 49 -9.76 8.58 -7.40
N ARG A 50 -10.43 9.60 -7.93
CA ARG A 50 -10.93 9.59 -9.31
C ARG A 50 -9.74 9.62 -10.27
N LEU A 51 -9.92 9.07 -11.48
CA LEU A 51 -8.82 8.96 -12.44
C LEU A 51 -8.18 10.31 -12.77
N GLU A 52 -8.97 11.37 -12.88
CA GLU A 52 -8.50 12.75 -13.14
C GLU A 52 -7.55 13.32 -12.09
N LYS A 53 -7.48 12.69 -10.89
CA LYS A 53 -6.63 13.11 -9.77
C LYS A 53 -5.38 12.25 -9.60
N LEU A 54 -5.17 11.29 -10.49
CA LEU A 54 -3.96 10.46 -10.47
C LEU A 54 -2.75 11.22 -11.05
N ASN A 55 -1.55 10.79 -10.65
CA ASN A 55 -0.31 11.53 -10.97
C ASN A 55 0.14 11.39 -12.44
N ASP A 56 -0.27 10.34 -13.15
CA ASP A 56 0.11 10.15 -14.54
C ASP A 56 -0.82 10.95 -15.45
N LEU A 57 -0.26 11.86 -16.23
CA LEU A 57 -0.98 12.67 -17.23
C LEU A 57 -1.71 11.82 -18.28
N ASN A 58 -1.31 10.57 -18.46
CA ASN A 58 -1.91 9.62 -19.40
C ASN A 58 -2.98 8.72 -18.77
N GLU A 59 -3.32 8.90 -17.49
CA GLU A 59 -4.39 8.11 -16.85
C GLU A 59 -5.74 8.34 -17.52
N ILE A 60 -6.04 9.60 -17.88
CA ILE A 60 -7.16 9.92 -18.74
C ILE A 60 -6.67 9.81 -20.17
N ASN A 61 -7.07 8.74 -20.83
CA ASN A 61 -6.68 8.55 -22.21
C ASN A 61 -7.58 9.34 -23.16
N TYR A 62 -7.14 10.54 -23.52
CA TYR A 62 -7.87 11.43 -24.42
C TYR A 62 -8.09 10.84 -25.82
N ASP A 63 -7.24 9.91 -26.27
CA ASP A 63 -7.42 9.20 -27.55
C ASP A 63 -8.68 8.36 -27.57
N ALA A 64 -9.12 7.83 -26.42
CA ALA A 64 -10.38 7.12 -26.26
C ALA A 64 -11.58 7.97 -26.69
N TYR A 65 -11.52 9.27 -26.42
CA TYR A 65 -12.62 10.19 -26.76
C TYR A 65 -12.84 10.31 -28.26
N SER A 66 -11.76 10.29 -29.05
CA SER A 66 -11.82 10.38 -30.51
C SER A 66 -12.40 9.13 -31.19
N MET A 67 -12.50 8.02 -30.47
CA MET A 67 -12.99 6.74 -31.00
C MET A 67 -14.50 6.55 -30.83
N LEU A 68 -15.18 7.46 -30.18
CA LEU A 68 -16.62 7.42 -29.91
C LEU A 68 -17.36 8.56 -30.61
N SER A 69 -18.63 8.37 -30.91
CA SER A 69 -19.49 9.49 -31.29
C SER A 69 -19.66 10.46 -30.13
N ILE A 70 -19.99 11.71 -30.39
CA ILE A 70 -20.11 12.75 -29.34
C ILE A 70 -21.05 12.32 -28.18
N PRO A 71 -22.27 11.78 -28.42
CA PRO A 71 -23.12 11.32 -27.33
C PRO A 71 -22.51 10.17 -26.51
N GLU A 72 -21.83 9.23 -27.16
CA GLU A 72 -21.21 8.10 -26.47
C GLU A 72 -19.93 8.52 -25.74
N MET A 73 -19.20 9.48 -26.27
CA MET A 73 -18.06 10.09 -25.58
C MET A 73 -18.48 10.77 -24.26
N VAL A 74 -19.59 11.48 -24.24
CA VAL A 74 -20.11 12.10 -23.02
C VAL A 74 -20.45 11.05 -21.96
N LYS A 75 -21.13 9.95 -22.34
CA LYS A 75 -21.42 8.84 -21.44
C LYS A 75 -20.15 8.17 -20.91
N TYR A 76 -19.20 7.90 -21.80
CA TYR A 76 -17.89 7.31 -21.44
C TYR A 76 -17.16 8.19 -20.42
N LYS A 77 -17.06 9.49 -20.70
CA LYS A 77 -16.40 10.46 -19.84
C LYS A 77 -17.08 10.51 -18.46
N GLU A 78 -18.39 10.63 -18.42
CA GLU A 78 -19.14 10.60 -17.16
C GLU A 78 -18.86 9.33 -16.36
N TYR A 79 -18.86 8.18 -17.02
CA TYR A 79 -18.60 6.92 -16.35
C TYR A 79 -17.17 6.85 -15.77
N VAL A 80 -16.15 7.09 -16.60
CA VAL A 80 -14.75 6.94 -16.20
C VAL A 80 -14.33 7.99 -15.17
N GLU A 81 -14.73 9.24 -15.36
CA GLU A 81 -14.29 10.33 -14.49
C GLU A 81 -15.13 10.44 -13.20
N ARG A 82 -16.42 10.13 -13.26
CA ARG A 82 -17.34 10.37 -12.14
C ARG A 82 -17.84 9.12 -11.43
N LYS A 83 -17.94 7.98 -12.15
CA LYS A 83 -18.46 6.74 -11.57
C LYS A 83 -17.40 5.69 -11.28
N CYS A 84 -16.12 6.00 -11.52
CA CYS A 84 -15.00 5.13 -11.19
C CYS A 84 -14.05 5.82 -10.22
N SER A 85 -13.46 5.02 -9.32
CA SER A 85 -12.46 5.50 -8.37
C SER A 85 -11.46 4.40 -8.05
N ILE A 86 -10.21 4.76 -7.77
CA ILE A 86 -9.10 3.82 -7.62
C ILE A 86 -8.36 4.05 -6.31
N ALA A 87 -8.00 2.97 -5.64
CA ALA A 87 -6.97 2.95 -4.61
C ALA A 87 -5.72 2.24 -5.16
N CYS A 88 -4.56 2.89 -5.03
CA CYS A 88 -3.30 2.40 -5.57
C CYS A 88 -2.44 1.80 -4.45
N PHE A 89 -1.82 0.66 -4.77
CA PHE A 89 -0.91 -0.07 -3.90
C PHE A 89 0.34 -0.44 -4.69
N SER A 90 1.45 -0.64 -4.01
CA SER A 90 2.64 -1.27 -4.58
C SER A 90 2.66 -2.75 -4.28
N HIS A 91 3.38 -3.48 -5.11
CA HIS A 91 3.72 -4.88 -4.92
C HIS A 91 5.25 -5.05 -4.87
N HIS A 92 5.74 -6.26 -4.68
CA HIS A 92 7.17 -6.57 -4.80
C HIS A 92 7.66 -6.29 -6.22
N THR A 93 8.86 -5.72 -6.34
CA THR A 93 9.50 -5.45 -7.63
C THR A 93 10.60 -6.47 -7.87
N LEU A 94 10.57 -7.11 -9.03
CA LEU A 94 11.61 -8.02 -9.47
C LEU A 94 12.50 -7.29 -10.48
N TYR A 95 13.78 -7.11 -10.14
CA TYR A 95 14.77 -6.58 -11.04
C TYR A 95 15.57 -7.71 -11.66
N THR A 96 15.74 -7.68 -12.97
CA THR A 96 16.63 -8.58 -13.71
C THR A 96 17.89 -7.83 -14.09
N TYR A 97 19.05 -8.39 -13.79
CA TYR A 97 20.34 -7.86 -14.26
C TYR A 97 20.77 -8.63 -15.51
N GLU A 98 21.01 -7.91 -16.60
CA GLU A 98 21.30 -8.49 -17.92
C GLU A 98 22.54 -9.38 -17.93
N ASP A 99 23.54 -9.11 -17.06
CA ASP A 99 24.83 -9.79 -17.10
C ASP A 99 24.90 -11.09 -16.29
N HIS A 100 23.95 -11.40 -15.42
CA HIS A 100 24.14 -12.47 -14.45
C HIS A 100 22.91 -13.30 -14.18
N GLN A 101 21.97 -13.54 -14.93
CA GLN A 101 20.82 -14.42 -14.62
C GLN A 101 20.34 -14.34 -13.12
N CYS A 102 20.59 -13.20 -12.48
CA CYS A 102 20.25 -12.97 -11.09
C CYS A 102 18.99 -12.09 -11.00
N TYR A 103 18.04 -12.54 -10.21
CA TYR A 103 16.84 -11.77 -9.92
C TYR A 103 16.94 -11.15 -8.53
N HIS A 104 16.81 -9.84 -8.43
CA HIS A 104 16.70 -9.17 -7.15
C HIS A 104 15.24 -8.84 -6.86
N LEU A 105 14.67 -9.50 -5.87
CA LEU A 105 13.35 -9.17 -5.36
C LEU A 105 13.48 -8.02 -4.35
N VAL A 106 12.93 -6.86 -4.68
CA VAL A 106 12.79 -5.75 -3.74
C VAL A 106 11.40 -5.84 -3.10
N PRO A 107 11.33 -6.07 -1.78
CA PRO A 107 10.07 -6.04 -1.06
C PRO A 107 9.34 -4.72 -1.30
N GLY A 108 8.04 -4.77 -1.51
CA GLY A 108 7.28 -3.58 -1.84
C GLY A 108 7.34 -2.49 -0.77
N CYS A 109 7.63 -2.83 0.49
CA CYS A 109 7.86 -1.84 1.56
C CYS A 109 9.27 -1.20 1.54
N CYS A 110 10.18 -1.70 0.70
CA CYS A 110 11.57 -1.20 0.61
C CYS A 110 11.84 -0.42 -0.68
N ASN A 111 10.83 -0.03 -1.43
CA ASN A 111 11.00 0.69 -2.69
C ASN A 111 11.35 2.17 -2.44
N PRO A 112 12.60 2.64 -2.80
CA PRO A 112 13.04 3.99 -2.50
C PRO A 112 12.21 5.06 -3.20
N SER A 113 11.76 4.80 -4.44
CA SER A 113 10.94 5.75 -5.20
C SER A 113 9.60 5.99 -4.51
N MET A 114 8.98 4.92 -4.00
CA MET A 114 7.71 5.03 -3.29
C MET A 114 7.86 5.80 -1.97
N TRP A 115 8.95 5.59 -1.24
CA TRP A 115 9.25 6.36 -0.03
C TRP A 115 9.47 7.84 -0.32
N ALA A 116 10.14 8.16 -1.42
CA ALA A 116 10.39 9.55 -1.83
C ALA A 116 9.10 10.25 -2.26
N HIS A 117 8.31 9.60 -3.12
CA HIS A 117 7.16 10.25 -3.75
C HIS A 117 5.89 10.25 -2.88
N TYR A 118 5.64 9.15 -2.14
CA TYR A 118 4.35 8.93 -1.49
C TYR A 118 4.40 8.92 0.04
N ALA A 119 5.59 8.74 0.63
CA ALA A 119 5.77 8.75 2.08
C ALA A 119 6.42 10.04 2.60
N GLY A 120 6.09 11.19 2.03
CA GLY A 120 6.58 12.49 2.50
C GLY A 120 8.09 12.58 2.58
N ASN A 121 8.79 12.14 1.53
CA ASN A 121 10.25 12.07 1.48
C ASN A 121 10.83 11.31 2.69
N ILE A 122 10.40 10.07 2.87
CA ILE A 122 10.86 9.14 3.94
C ILE A 122 10.40 9.55 5.35
N SER A 123 9.54 10.54 5.51
CA SER A 123 9.00 10.94 6.81
C SER A 123 7.64 10.33 7.14
N GLY A 124 7.08 9.56 6.22
CA GLY A 124 5.79 8.91 6.35
C GLY A 124 5.87 7.44 6.74
N VAL A 125 4.88 6.67 6.30
CA VAL A 125 4.63 5.29 6.69
C VAL A 125 4.27 4.46 5.46
N CYS A 126 4.60 3.17 5.49
CA CYS A 126 4.11 2.17 4.56
C CYS A 126 3.22 1.17 5.30
N LEU A 127 1.98 1.03 4.87
CA LEU A 127 1.01 0.06 5.38
C LEU A 127 1.15 -1.24 4.58
N CYS A 128 1.23 -2.37 5.26
CA CYS A 128 1.29 -3.70 4.66
C CYS A 128 -0.07 -4.38 4.81
N LEU A 129 -0.67 -4.75 3.69
CA LEU A 129 -2.04 -5.23 3.62
C LEU A 129 -2.09 -6.63 3.01
N ASP A 130 -2.92 -7.51 3.56
CA ASP A 130 -3.24 -8.79 2.93
C ASP A 130 -4.20 -8.56 1.76
N ARG A 131 -3.76 -8.89 0.54
CA ARG A 131 -4.49 -8.70 -0.72
C ARG A 131 -5.85 -9.37 -0.73
N ASN A 132 -5.91 -10.61 -0.24
CA ASN A 132 -7.15 -11.39 -0.29
C ASN A 132 -8.18 -10.87 0.71
N LYS A 133 -7.73 -10.49 1.91
CA LYS A 133 -8.58 -9.87 2.92
C LYS A 133 -9.10 -8.52 2.44
N LEU A 134 -8.21 -7.66 1.88
CA LEU A 134 -8.59 -6.36 1.32
C LEU A 134 -9.68 -6.49 0.25
N TYR A 135 -9.51 -7.41 -0.69
CA TYR A 135 -10.51 -7.66 -1.71
C TYR A 135 -11.85 -8.10 -1.11
N LYS A 136 -11.82 -9.12 -0.23
CA LYS A 136 -13.02 -9.69 0.37
C LYS A 136 -13.79 -8.70 1.24
N GLU A 137 -13.11 -7.91 2.07
CA GLU A 137 -13.78 -6.93 2.92
C GLU A 137 -14.46 -5.82 2.10
N ASN A 138 -13.82 -5.35 1.02
CA ASN A 138 -14.41 -4.34 0.17
C ASN A 138 -15.46 -4.90 -0.79
N GLN A 139 -15.35 -6.17 -1.21
CA GLN A 139 -16.41 -6.84 -1.95
C GLN A 139 -17.71 -6.95 -1.14
N LYS A 140 -17.63 -7.14 0.17
CA LYS A 140 -18.81 -7.11 1.05
C LYS A 140 -19.49 -5.75 1.09
N ILE A 141 -18.71 -4.66 0.97
CA ILE A 141 -19.21 -3.26 1.04
C ILE A 141 -19.77 -2.80 -0.31
N PHE A 142 -19.05 -3.06 -1.40
CA PHE A 142 -19.34 -2.53 -2.74
C PHE A 142 -19.89 -3.58 -3.72
N GLY A 143 -20.04 -4.84 -3.28
CA GLY A 143 -20.58 -5.91 -4.12
C GLY A 143 -19.69 -6.25 -5.31
N GLY A 144 -20.31 -6.48 -6.48
CA GLY A 144 -19.61 -6.78 -7.74
C GLY A 144 -18.85 -5.61 -8.37
N ASN A 145 -18.96 -4.42 -7.78
CA ASN A 145 -18.34 -3.19 -8.32
C ASN A 145 -16.90 -2.99 -7.83
N VAL A 146 -16.24 -4.05 -7.36
CA VAL A 146 -14.85 -4.05 -6.90
C VAL A 146 -14.00 -4.95 -7.76
N GLU A 147 -12.86 -4.44 -8.22
CA GLU A 147 -11.88 -5.20 -8.98
C GLU A 147 -10.48 -4.90 -8.46
N LEU A 148 -9.64 -5.93 -8.29
CA LEU A 148 -8.27 -5.79 -7.80
C LEU A 148 -7.29 -6.45 -8.77
N GLN A 149 -6.52 -5.65 -9.51
CA GLN A 149 -5.59 -6.12 -10.54
C GLN A 149 -4.23 -5.42 -10.48
N LYS A 150 -3.21 -6.11 -11.01
CA LYS A 150 -1.89 -5.52 -11.29
C LYS A 150 -1.97 -4.63 -12.51
N VAL A 151 -1.24 -3.51 -12.46
CA VAL A 151 -1.06 -2.62 -13.61
C VAL A 151 -0.06 -3.24 -14.59
N ASN A 152 -0.40 -3.20 -15.88
CA ASN A 152 0.49 -3.58 -16.96
C ASN A 152 1.25 -2.34 -17.45
N TYR A 153 2.55 -2.48 -17.69
CA TYR A 153 3.40 -1.39 -18.16
C TYR A 153 3.78 -1.60 -19.62
N LYS A 154 3.62 -0.57 -20.45
CA LYS A 154 3.96 -0.62 -21.89
C LYS A 154 4.63 0.67 -22.37
N ILE A 155 5.55 0.54 -23.33
CA ILE A 155 6.24 1.67 -23.97
C ILE A 155 5.31 2.43 -24.94
N LYS A 156 4.32 1.75 -25.53
CA LYS A 156 3.42 2.34 -26.52
C LYS A 156 2.06 2.62 -25.95
N TYR A 157 1.54 3.78 -26.35
CA TYR A 157 0.21 4.24 -26.03
C TYR A 157 -0.86 3.25 -26.51
N LYS A 158 -1.93 3.25 -25.80
CA LYS A 158 -3.13 2.48 -26.01
C LYS A 158 -3.65 2.76 -27.43
N SER A 159 -3.68 1.75 -28.31
CA SER A 159 -4.40 1.88 -29.57
C SER A 159 -5.85 1.48 -29.34
N PHE A 160 -6.76 2.38 -29.71
CA PHE A 160 -8.18 2.14 -29.63
C PHE A 160 -8.76 2.08 -31.05
N GLU A 161 -9.77 1.27 -31.21
CA GLU A 161 -10.59 1.22 -32.44
C GLU A 161 -11.96 1.86 -32.15
N ARG A 162 -12.61 2.30 -33.20
CA ARG A 162 -13.99 2.85 -33.09
C ARG A 162 -14.96 1.76 -32.66
N GLU A 163 -15.78 2.08 -31.67
CA GLU A 163 -16.88 1.23 -31.23
C GLU A 163 -18.21 1.97 -31.35
N ARG A 164 -19.29 1.18 -31.40
CA ARG A 164 -20.64 1.72 -31.60
C ARG A 164 -21.19 2.41 -30.35
N SER A 165 -20.82 1.92 -29.19
CA SER A 165 -21.27 2.44 -27.89
C SER A 165 -20.15 2.54 -26.89
N SER A 166 -20.35 3.38 -25.88
CA SER A 166 -19.47 3.52 -24.71
C SER A 166 -19.36 2.21 -23.93
N ASP A 167 -20.43 1.42 -23.83
CA ASP A 167 -20.45 0.15 -23.10
C ASP A 167 -19.59 -0.92 -23.81
N GLU A 168 -19.68 -1.03 -25.15
CA GLU A 168 -18.82 -1.91 -25.93
C GLU A 168 -17.36 -1.49 -25.79
N PHE A 169 -17.09 -0.20 -25.85
CA PHE A 169 -15.75 0.36 -25.70
C PHE A 169 -15.17 0.05 -24.33
N LEU A 170 -15.92 0.32 -23.25
CA LEU A 170 -15.50 0.02 -21.87
C LEU A 170 -15.24 -1.48 -21.68
N ARG A 171 -16.12 -2.34 -22.17
CA ARG A 171 -15.95 -3.79 -22.05
C ARG A 171 -14.69 -4.28 -22.78
N LYS A 172 -14.44 -3.81 -24.02
CA LYS A 172 -13.29 -4.21 -24.84
C LYS A 172 -11.97 -3.69 -24.28
N TYR A 173 -11.96 -2.45 -23.82
CA TYR A 173 -10.72 -1.75 -23.44
C TYR A 173 -10.57 -1.53 -21.93
N ARG A 174 -11.36 -2.19 -21.09
CA ARG A 174 -11.35 -2.04 -19.64
C ARG A 174 -9.93 -2.09 -19.05
N ASN A 175 -9.17 -3.12 -19.39
CA ASN A 175 -7.81 -3.27 -18.90
C ASN A 175 -6.88 -2.15 -19.38
N ASN A 176 -7.08 -1.68 -20.60
CA ASN A 176 -6.29 -0.59 -21.17
C ASN A 176 -6.64 0.76 -20.51
N ILE A 177 -7.87 0.93 -20.06
CA ILE A 177 -8.33 2.15 -19.42
C ILE A 177 -7.86 2.22 -17.97
N PHE A 178 -8.06 1.16 -17.18
CA PHE A 178 -7.87 1.18 -15.74
C PHE A 178 -6.56 0.55 -15.25
N PHE A 179 -5.97 -0.37 -16.02
CA PHE A 179 -4.84 -1.20 -15.57
C PHE A 179 -3.65 -1.18 -16.53
N LEU A 180 -3.50 -0.13 -17.31
CA LEU A 180 -2.35 0.09 -18.18
C LEU A 180 -1.71 1.43 -17.88
N LYS A 181 -0.39 1.46 -17.68
CA LYS A 181 0.42 2.64 -17.39
C LYS A 181 1.66 2.67 -18.28
N ASP A 182 2.25 3.86 -18.44
CA ASP A 182 3.52 3.98 -19.16
C ASP A 182 4.65 3.26 -18.40
N VAL A 183 5.60 2.69 -19.15
CA VAL A 183 6.71 1.93 -18.59
C VAL A 183 7.61 2.76 -17.68
N SER A 184 7.63 4.07 -17.83
CA SER A 184 8.38 4.98 -16.94
C SER A 184 7.96 4.90 -15.47
N TRP A 185 6.73 4.42 -15.21
CA TRP A 185 6.18 4.21 -13.88
C TRP A 185 6.34 2.78 -13.35
N GLN A 186 7.02 1.89 -14.07
CA GLN A 186 7.11 0.46 -13.69
C GLN A 186 7.72 0.23 -12.30
N ASN A 187 8.53 1.17 -11.82
CA ASN A 187 9.12 1.11 -10.47
C ASN A 187 8.10 1.15 -9.34
N GLU A 188 6.87 1.59 -9.61
CA GLU A 188 5.81 1.58 -8.62
C GLU A 188 5.26 0.17 -8.36
N SER A 189 5.43 -0.77 -9.31
CA SER A 189 4.87 -2.13 -9.24
C SER A 189 3.41 -2.11 -8.79
N GLU A 190 2.61 -1.28 -9.46
CA GLU A 190 1.29 -0.87 -8.99
C GLU A 190 0.25 -2.00 -9.08
N VAL A 191 -0.57 -2.09 -8.05
CA VAL A 191 -1.80 -2.87 -8.00
C VAL A 191 -2.95 -1.90 -7.68
N ARG A 192 -4.03 -1.96 -8.43
CA ARG A 192 -5.19 -1.09 -8.28
C ARG A 192 -6.40 -1.84 -7.75
N LEU A 193 -7.06 -1.26 -6.76
CA LEU A 193 -8.42 -1.59 -6.41
C LEU A 193 -9.33 -0.56 -7.07
N LEU A 194 -10.06 -1.00 -8.09
CA LEU A 194 -11.00 -0.21 -8.85
C LEU A 194 -12.39 -0.38 -8.26
N LEU A 195 -13.05 0.74 -7.98
CA LEU A 195 -14.49 0.82 -7.70
C LEU A 195 -15.21 1.37 -8.93
N THR A 196 -16.32 0.76 -9.29
CA THR A 196 -17.19 1.20 -10.40
C THR A 196 -18.60 1.47 -9.92
N ASP A 197 -19.40 2.16 -10.75
CA ASP A 197 -20.80 2.50 -10.48
C ASP A 197 -21.01 3.22 -9.14
N ILE A 198 -20.02 4.00 -8.72
CA ILE A 198 -20.12 4.85 -7.54
C ILE A 198 -21.07 6.03 -7.83
N ASN A 199 -21.73 6.52 -6.78
CA ASN A 199 -22.56 7.72 -6.91
C ASN A 199 -21.69 8.94 -7.29
N PRO A 200 -21.91 9.57 -8.45
CA PRO A 200 -21.08 10.69 -8.92
C PRO A 200 -21.20 11.95 -8.06
N ASP A 201 -22.28 12.12 -7.34
CA ASP A 201 -22.56 13.30 -6.52
C ASP A 201 -22.19 13.11 -5.03
N ALA A 202 -21.76 11.88 -4.66
CA ALA A 202 -21.24 11.62 -3.32
C ALA A 202 -19.75 12.01 -3.21
N GLU A 203 -19.30 12.13 -1.97
CA GLU A 203 -17.87 12.21 -1.68
C GLU A 203 -17.14 10.99 -2.25
N GLU A 204 -15.83 11.15 -2.51
CA GLU A 204 -14.99 10.04 -2.96
C GLU A 204 -15.07 8.88 -1.95
N PRO A 205 -15.38 7.67 -2.44
CA PRO A 205 -15.56 6.53 -1.55
C PRO A 205 -14.27 6.19 -0.81
N MET A 206 -14.44 5.63 0.37
CA MET A 206 -13.34 5.12 1.18
C MET A 206 -13.43 3.60 1.25
N ILE A 207 -12.36 2.91 0.93
CA ILE A 207 -12.25 1.46 1.11
C ILE A 207 -11.85 1.12 2.54
N SER A 208 -12.34 -0.01 3.05
CA SER A 208 -11.94 -0.53 4.36
C SER A 208 -10.60 -1.25 4.27
N ILE A 209 -9.79 -1.13 5.33
CA ILE A 209 -8.56 -1.89 5.54
C ILE A 209 -8.56 -2.59 6.91
N ALA A 210 -9.70 -2.65 7.57
CA ALA A 210 -9.80 -3.12 8.96
C ALA A 210 -9.41 -4.59 9.13
N ASP A 211 -9.78 -5.44 8.16
CA ASP A 211 -9.47 -6.87 8.18
C ASP A 211 -8.11 -7.18 7.52
N SER A 212 -7.61 -6.27 6.68
CA SER A 212 -6.46 -6.52 5.81
C SER A 212 -5.15 -5.91 6.28
N LEU A 213 -5.18 -4.91 7.18
CA LEU A 213 -3.98 -4.29 7.71
C LEU A 213 -3.23 -5.25 8.63
N GLU A 214 -2.02 -5.67 8.22
CA GLU A 214 -1.22 -6.68 8.90
C GLU A 214 0.06 -6.11 9.54
N ALA A 215 0.65 -5.07 8.94
CA ALA A 215 1.86 -4.47 9.46
C ALA A 215 2.01 -3.00 9.04
N ILE A 216 2.85 -2.27 9.79
CA ILE A 216 3.21 -0.88 9.52
C ILE A 216 4.72 -0.78 9.50
N VAL A 217 5.25 -0.20 8.43
CA VAL A 217 6.67 0.11 8.29
C VAL A 217 6.83 1.63 8.36
N PHE A 218 7.69 2.11 9.23
CA PHE A 218 7.98 3.54 9.33
C PHE A 218 9.48 3.81 9.46
N SER A 219 9.89 4.99 9.03
CA SER A 219 11.28 5.42 9.05
C SER A 219 11.71 5.98 10.41
N GLN A 220 13.02 6.07 10.62
CA GLN A 220 13.57 6.77 11.78
C GLN A 220 13.13 8.24 11.79
N THR A 221 12.99 8.87 10.63
CA THR A 221 12.51 10.25 10.51
C THR A 221 11.07 10.40 10.97
N PHE A 222 10.19 9.46 10.58
CA PHE A 222 8.82 9.40 11.08
C PHE A 222 8.80 9.34 12.61
N TRP A 223 9.54 8.39 13.18
CA TRP A 223 9.62 8.21 14.63
C TRP A 223 10.10 9.48 15.36
N LYS A 224 11.21 10.06 14.89
CA LYS A 224 11.77 11.28 15.47
C LYS A 224 10.75 12.43 15.54
N ASN A 225 9.94 12.57 14.49
CA ASN A 225 9.03 13.71 14.35
C ASN A 225 7.66 13.46 14.99
N ASN A 226 7.19 12.21 15.01
CA ASN A 226 5.79 11.87 15.33
C ASN A 226 5.65 10.92 16.53
N LYS A 227 6.73 10.61 17.25
CA LYS A 227 6.71 9.58 18.32
C LYS A 227 5.66 9.84 19.39
N LYS A 228 5.45 11.11 19.76
CA LYS A 228 4.47 11.47 20.81
C LYS A 228 3.06 11.12 20.36
N GLU A 229 2.65 11.60 19.18
CA GLU A 229 1.33 11.33 18.62
C GLU A 229 1.11 9.84 18.37
N PHE A 230 2.15 9.15 17.87
CA PHE A 230 2.11 7.71 17.65
C PHE A 230 1.87 6.93 18.97
N ILE A 231 2.60 7.26 20.02
CA ILE A 231 2.43 6.65 21.35
C ILE A 231 1.05 6.95 21.94
N GLU A 232 0.57 8.18 21.84
CA GLU A 232 -0.78 8.55 22.26
C GLU A 232 -1.84 7.74 21.52
N GLU A 233 -1.67 7.52 20.22
CA GLU A 233 -2.57 6.69 19.43
C GLU A 233 -2.52 5.21 19.86
N VAL A 234 -1.33 4.65 20.07
CA VAL A 234 -1.15 3.27 20.55
C VAL A 234 -1.79 3.06 21.92
N LEU A 235 -1.68 4.04 22.81
CA LEU A 235 -2.20 3.96 24.17
C LEU A 235 -3.70 4.26 24.28
N ARG A 236 -4.33 4.74 23.19
CA ARG A 236 -5.77 5.00 23.19
C ARG A 236 -6.55 3.69 23.38
N PRO A 237 -7.61 3.65 24.24
CA PRO A 237 -8.34 2.42 24.59
C PRO A 237 -8.83 1.60 23.42
N ASP A 238 -9.35 2.28 22.42
CA ASP A 238 -9.99 1.65 21.26
C ASP A 238 -9.08 1.61 20.03
N SER A 239 -7.80 1.95 20.21
CA SER A 239 -6.85 2.01 19.12
C SER A 239 -6.63 0.65 18.49
N PHE A 240 -6.67 0.61 17.17
CA PHE A 240 -6.27 -0.54 16.37
C PHE A 240 -4.80 -0.90 16.63
N LEU A 241 -3.91 0.11 16.68
CA LEU A 241 -2.48 -0.08 16.93
C LEU A 241 -2.19 -0.73 18.28
N GLY A 242 -2.96 -0.37 19.31
CA GLY A 242 -2.84 -0.96 20.64
C GLY A 242 -3.25 -2.42 20.72
N LYS A 243 -4.00 -2.92 19.74
CA LYS A 243 -4.60 -4.25 19.81
C LYS A 243 -3.81 -5.33 19.10
N MET A 244 -3.29 -5.13 17.90
CA MET A 244 -2.96 -6.28 17.05
C MET A 244 -1.85 -6.12 16.02
N CYS A 245 -1.38 -4.92 15.66
CA CYS A 245 -0.57 -4.78 14.47
C CYS A 245 0.93 -4.91 14.74
N PRO A 246 1.66 -5.81 14.10
CA PRO A 246 3.11 -5.81 14.14
C PRO A 246 3.67 -4.53 13.52
N ILE A 247 4.64 -3.93 14.19
CA ILE A 247 5.26 -2.67 13.77
C ILE A 247 6.71 -2.97 13.40
N TYR A 248 7.08 -2.59 12.19
CA TYR A 248 8.44 -2.75 11.68
C TYR A 248 9.07 -1.39 11.42
N TRP A 249 10.37 -1.29 11.72
CA TRP A 249 11.15 -0.09 11.39
C TRP A 249 11.81 -0.26 10.03
N LEU A 250 11.80 0.82 9.28
CA LEU A 250 12.62 0.96 8.11
C LEU A 250 13.94 1.61 8.52
N MET A 251 15.04 0.91 8.33
CA MET A 251 16.39 1.46 8.49
C MET A 251 16.95 1.79 7.13
N LEU A 252 17.38 3.05 6.97
CA LEU A 252 18.18 3.45 5.83
C LEU A 252 19.64 3.18 6.13
N THR A 253 20.27 2.33 5.32
CA THR A 253 21.72 2.16 5.30
C THR A 253 22.31 2.88 4.10
N SER A 254 23.63 3.05 4.08
CA SER A 254 24.33 3.76 3.00
C SER A 254 24.09 3.16 1.61
N ASN A 255 23.71 1.89 1.51
CA ASN A 255 23.63 1.17 0.24
C ASN A 255 22.25 0.59 -0.06
N TYR A 256 21.35 0.47 0.93
CA TYR A 256 20.04 -0.12 0.75
C TYR A 256 19.04 0.30 1.85
N ILE A 257 17.78 0.13 1.58
CA ILE A 257 16.71 0.26 2.56
C ILE A 257 16.50 -1.14 3.16
N ALA A 258 16.75 -1.27 4.46
CA ALA A 258 16.43 -2.46 5.21
C ALA A 258 15.40 -2.12 6.28
N TYR A 259 14.59 -3.07 6.67
CA TYR A 259 13.80 -2.96 7.87
C TYR A 259 14.37 -3.89 8.93
N ASP A 260 14.27 -3.44 10.17
CA ASP A 260 14.69 -4.18 11.33
C ASP A 260 13.48 -4.34 12.26
N ALA A 261 13.13 -5.60 12.52
CA ALA A 261 12.14 -5.97 13.54
C ALA A 261 12.87 -6.37 14.85
N GLY A 262 14.15 -6.01 14.97
CA GLY A 262 15.01 -6.49 16.02
C GLY A 262 14.70 -5.99 17.43
N PRO A 263 15.25 -6.64 18.45
CA PRO A 263 15.03 -6.32 19.86
C PRO A 263 15.44 -4.89 20.27
N GLY A 264 16.29 -4.22 19.48
CA GLY A 264 16.70 -2.83 19.74
C GLY A 264 15.55 -1.85 19.64
N ILE A 265 14.60 -2.08 18.74
CA ILE A 265 13.43 -1.22 18.52
C ILE A 265 12.39 -1.41 19.62
N ALA A 266 12.13 -2.68 20.00
CA ALA A 266 11.29 -2.94 21.16
C ALA A 266 11.86 -2.26 22.42
N GLY A 267 13.19 -2.29 22.58
CA GLY A 267 13.88 -1.60 23.68
C GLY A 267 13.66 -0.10 23.65
N LEU A 268 13.81 0.56 22.51
CA LEU A 268 13.55 2.00 22.36
C LEU A 268 12.09 2.35 22.65
N PHE A 269 11.15 1.57 22.16
CA PHE A 269 9.73 1.76 22.37
C PHE A 269 9.35 1.54 23.84
N ILE A 270 9.85 0.48 24.45
CA ILE A 270 9.66 0.18 25.89
C ILE A 270 10.25 1.28 26.76
N ASN A 271 11.43 1.83 26.43
CA ASN A 271 12.04 2.93 27.16
C ASN A 271 11.21 4.21 27.09
N GLU A 272 10.68 4.54 25.92
CA GLU A 272 9.77 5.69 25.77
C GLU A 272 8.46 5.49 26.53
N LEU A 273 7.85 4.33 26.44
CA LEU A 273 6.67 3.98 27.23
C LEU A 273 6.95 4.07 28.73
N SER A 274 8.12 3.63 29.18
CA SER A 274 8.51 3.72 30.60
C SER A 274 8.74 5.16 31.07
N SER A 275 9.21 6.04 30.18
CA SER A 275 9.35 7.47 30.48
C SER A 275 8.00 8.18 30.63
N ILE A 276 6.99 7.75 29.88
CA ILE A 276 5.61 8.25 29.95
C ILE A 276 4.93 7.73 31.22
N GLN A 277 5.15 6.47 31.57
CA GLN A 277 4.60 5.82 32.76
C GLN A 277 4.95 6.58 34.03
N LYS A 278 6.18 7.08 34.17
CA LYS A 278 6.63 7.86 35.31
C LYS A 278 5.89 9.20 35.49
N ARG A 279 5.14 9.64 34.45
CA ARG A 279 4.43 10.94 34.45
C ARG A 279 2.92 10.83 34.64
N ASN A 280 2.32 9.63 34.47
CA ASN A 280 0.86 9.44 34.42
C ASN A 280 0.45 8.06 34.95
N GLY A 281 0.07 7.96 36.22
CA GLY A 281 -0.27 6.69 36.88
C GLY A 281 -1.44 5.90 36.25
N ASP A 282 -2.42 6.56 35.65
CA ASP A 282 -3.59 5.89 35.02
C ASP A 282 -3.26 5.09 33.72
N LEU A 283 -2.07 5.30 33.17
CA LEU A 283 -1.59 4.60 31.97
C LEU A 283 -0.81 3.31 32.29
N GLU A 284 -0.52 3.04 33.57
CA GLU A 284 0.35 1.94 33.99
C GLU A 284 -0.09 0.57 33.46
N ASN A 285 -1.36 0.22 33.62
CA ASN A 285 -1.88 -1.07 33.20
C ASN A 285 -1.81 -1.28 31.66
N ARG A 286 -2.02 -0.23 30.90
CA ARG A 286 -1.99 -0.29 29.43
C ARG A 286 -0.59 -0.41 28.90
N ILE A 287 0.34 0.37 29.44
CA ILE A 287 1.76 0.31 29.11
C ILE A 287 2.31 -1.07 29.41
N GLU A 288 1.92 -1.65 30.54
CA GLU A 288 2.36 -2.98 30.93
C GLU A 288 1.79 -4.09 30.03
N ILE A 289 0.51 -4.00 29.63
CA ILE A 289 -0.11 -4.92 28.66
C ILE A 289 0.61 -4.82 27.31
N TYR A 290 0.93 -3.61 26.87
CA TYR A 290 1.63 -3.41 25.60
C TYR A 290 3.08 -3.92 25.67
N LYS A 291 3.80 -3.68 26.76
CA LYS A 291 5.14 -4.24 27.00
C LYS A 291 5.13 -5.77 26.95
N ARG A 292 4.18 -6.41 27.62
CA ARG A 292 4.06 -7.88 27.61
C ARG A 292 3.77 -8.44 26.21
N ARG A 293 2.96 -7.74 25.41
CA ARG A 293 2.71 -8.10 24.02
C ARG A 293 3.97 -7.98 23.17
N LEU A 294 4.64 -6.83 23.21
CA LEU A 294 5.92 -6.64 22.52
C LEU A 294 6.93 -7.71 22.90
N GLN A 295 7.08 -8.02 24.19
CA GLN A 295 8.00 -9.07 24.65
C GLN A 295 7.60 -10.45 24.13
N LYS A 296 6.29 -10.78 24.08
CA LYS A 296 5.80 -12.05 23.56
C LYS A 296 6.04 -12.19 22.06
N ASP A 297 5.75 -11.15 21.31
CA ASP A 297 5.92 -11.12 19.85
C ASP A 297 7.40 -11.20 19.47
N TYR A 298 8.30 -10.61 20.29
CA TYR A 298 9.74 -10.68 20.09
C TYR A 298 10.39 -11.99 20.57
N HIS A 299 9.84 -12.67 21.56
CA HIS A 299 10.36 -14.00 21.95
C HIS A 299 10.07 -15.08 20.90
N MET A 300 9.07 -14.88 20.05
CA MET A 300 8.85 -15.77 18.90
C MET A 300 9.86 -15.57 17.77
N CYS A 301 10.59 -14.45 17.76
CA CYS A 301 11.62 -14.12 16.76
C CYS A 301 13.06 -14.51 17.19
N THR A 302 13.27 -15.05 18.39
CA THR A 302 14.61 -15.36 18.95
C THR A 302 14.88 -16.85 19.14
N VAL A 303 14.10 -17.72 18.50
CA VAL A 303 14.36 -19.19 18.51
C VAL A 303 14.83 -19.65 17.14
#